data_84b2405f1b426fb35485b1a6cc99272c
#
_entry.id   84b2405f1b426fb35485b1a6cc99272c
#
_cell.length_a   1.000
_cell.length_b   1.000
_cell.length_c   1.000
_cell.angle_alpha   90.00
_cell.angle_beta   90.00
_cell.angle_gamma   90.00
#
_symmetry.space_group_name_H-M   'P 1'
#
loop_
_entity.id
_entity.type
_entity.pdbx_description
1 polymer ?
#
loop_
_entity_poly.entity_id
_entity_poly.type
_entity_poly.pdbx_seq_one_letter_code
_entity_poly.pdbx_strand_id
1 'polypeptide(L)'
;GYNPAKLSPKRSINRLGWAGNEFMPYAQDIVYDGDEEFDSIYHNIGQGGDYEIWKEHCGALRKNKIIRLAFAASAASVVISLVNALPFVFHIWSGESGTGKTVAIMAAMSIWGNPKMGGLVKTMDVTQYYLTKSAAFLHSIPFAGDELQTIKDRWTTNFDKLIYRVTEGIMRGQGKASGGVKETMTWSNSFLFTGEEPITKQNSRAGSKNRVIEIEVEENLIEDGNHTVSVLTANYGHAGKILVEYLQNTEAKKLREEYKRYFDAMCNLDTTEKQAMAMACILLADRILTEVIFTDEEPLRIKDIKTYLRSANEVDVAERSYQAVLNWIAKNPVRFQNPNGTDSLNKGEVWGRIDEDEEHQEKPPVAVINKDVLCEFLEKAGFDYAAVSKKWEAKDRIQRNSQGKYIHNTRVYGIKANYIKLNMEPGADEEGFMDIEEEQARLPFD
;
A
#
# COMPACT_ATOMS: atom_id res chain seq x y z
N GLY A 1 -50.57 14.20 -25.94
CA GLY A 1 -50.79 14.56 -24.57
C GLY A 1 -49.87 13.72 -23.66
N TYR A 2 -49.04 14.38 -22.92
CA TYR A 2 -48.13 13.81 -21.89
C TYR A 2 -49.02 13.26 -20.76
N ASN A 3 -48.94 11.95 -20.49
CA ASN A 3 -49.66 11.37 -19.35
C ASN A 3 -48.64 10.97 -18.28
N PRO A 4 -48.48 11.82 -17.21
CA PRO A 4 -47.51 11.57 -16.17
C PRO A 4 -47.77 10.30 -15.35
N ALA A 5 -48.99 9.77 -15.37
CA ALA A 5 -49.35 8.51 -14.70
C ALA A 5 -48.73 7.22 -15.34
N LYS A 6 -48.08 7.33 -16.50
CA LYS A 6 -47.40 6.22 -17.18
C LYS A 6 -45.90 6.18 -16.98
N LEU A 7 -45.31 7.13 -16.24
CA LEU A 7 -43.89 7.13 -15.96
C LEU A 7 -43.63 6.42 -14.61
N SER A 8 -42.93 5.30 -14.67
CA SER A 8 -42.40 4.71 -13.45
C SER A 8 -41.41 5.70 -12.80
N PRO A 9 -41.58 6.03 -11.51
CA PRO A 9 -40.66 6.94 -10.83
C PRO A 9 -39.26 6.30 -10.78
N LYS A 10 -38.26 7.06 -11.22
CA LYS A 10 -36.85 6.66 -11.07
C LYS A 10 -36.23 7.36 -9.89
N ARG A 11 -35.39 6.66 -9.17
CA ARG A 11 -34.61 7.20 -8.05
C ARG A 11 -33.34 7.87 -8.58
N SER A 12 -33.15 9.15 -8.23
CA SER A 12 -31.92 9.88 -8.52
C SER A 12 -30.77 9.34 -7.68
N ILE A 13 -29.61 9.14 -8.28
CA ILE A 13 -28.34 8.78 -7.61
C ILE A 13 -27.24 9.75 -8.03
N ASN A 14 -26.35 10.10 -7.10
CA ASN A 14 -25.21 10.97 -7.34
C ASN A 14 -23.86 10.31 -7.02
N ARG A 15 -23.87 9.06 -6.58
CA ARG A 15 -22.68 8.25 -6.30
C ARG A 15 -22.93 6.79 -6.59
N LEU A 16 -21.85 6.02 -6.66
CA LEU A 16 -21.84 4.57 -6.91
C LEU A 16 -21.60 3.77 -5.62
N GLY A 17 -21.46 2.45 -5.75
CA GLY A 17 -21.15 1.55 -4.64
C GLY A 17 -22.35 1.25 -3.74
N TRP A 18 -22.07 0.83 -2.53
CA TRP A 18 -23.08 0.39 -1.57
C TRP A 18 -23.95 1.54 -1.06
N ALA A 19 -25.27 1.32 -1.04
CA ALA A 19 -26.28 2.16 -0.41
C ALA A 19 -27.24 1.24 0.38
N GLY A 20 -26.91 0.97 1.64
CA GLY A 20 -27.54 -0.10 2.41
C GLY A 20 -27.25 -1.48 1.79
N ASN A 21 -28.31 -2.22 1.44
CA ASN A 21 -28.18 -3.53 0.79
C ASN A 21 -28.19 -3.45 -0.75
N GLU A 22 -28.36 -2.27 -1.32
CA GLU A 22 -28.31 -2.08 -2.78
C GLU A 22 -26.92 -1.63 -3.21
N PHE A 23 -26.59 -1.94 -4.44
CA PHE A 23 -25.33 -1.53 -5.05
C PHE A 23 -25.56 -0.74 -6.34
N MET A 24 -24.99 0.48 -6.40
CA MET A 24 -25.08 1.33 -7.58
C MET A 24 -23.92 1.08 -8.54
N PRO A 25 -24.13 0.94 -9.85
CA PRO A 25 -25.37 1.23 -10.58
C PRO A 25 -26.25 -0.01 -10.89
N TYR A 26 -26.10 -1.13 -10.18
CA TYR A 26 -26.83 -2.37 -10.49
C TYR A 26 -28.27 -2.41 -9.92
N ALA A 27 -28.64 -1.42 -9.10
CA ALA A 27 -30.01 -1.28 -8.61
C ALA A 27 -30.98 -0.92 -9.74
N GLN A 28 -32.26 -1.30 -9.57
CA GLN A 28 -33.32 -1.02 -10.54
C GLN A 28 -33.86 0.41 -10.39
N ASP A 29 -34.47 0.92 -11.45
CA ASP A 29 -35.19 2.20 -11.48
C ASP A 29 -34.36 3.37 -10.97
N ILE A 30 -33.08 3.43 -11.35
CA ILE A 30 -32.19 4.54 -11.01
C ILE A 30 -31.88 5.41 -12.24
N VAL A 31 -31.53 6.66 -11.97
CA VAL A 31 -30.99 7.61 -12.94
C VAL A 31 -29.85 8.38 -12.29
N TYR A 32 -28.74 8.52 -13.00
CA TYR A 32 -27.65 9.36 -12.54
C TYR A 32 -28.03 10.83 -12.68
N ASP A 33 -27.88 11.56 -11.57
CA ASP A 33 -28.16 12.99 -11.44
C ASP A 33 -27.12 13.62 -10.50
N GLY A 34 -25.85 13.41 -10.85
CA GLY A 34 -24.70 13.91 -10.11
C GLY A 34 -23.88 14.90 -10.93
N ASP A 35 -22.64 15.14 -10.50
CA ASP A 35 -21.71 16.05 -11.18
C ASP A 35 -21.39 15.53 -12.59
N GLU A 36 -21.52 16.38 -13.61
CA GLU A 36 -21.25 16.05 -15.03
C GLU A 36 -19.82 15.51 -15.26
N GLU A 37 -18.87 15.93 -14.41
CA GLU A 37 -17.48 15.45 -14.49
C GLU A 37 -17.35 13.92 -14.30
N PHE A 38 -18.33 13.26 -13.66
CA PHE A 38 -18.36 11.80 -13.45
C PHE A 38 -19.28 11.06 -14.41
N ASP A 39 -19.96 11.73 -15.29
CA ASP A 39 -20.88 11.14 -16.26
C ASP A 39 -20.16 10.09 -17.14
N SER A 40 -18.95 10.42 -17.58
CA SER A 40 -18.10 9.48 -18.32
C SER A 40 -17.73 8.23 -17.52
N ILE A 41 -17.48 8.35 -16.22
CA ILE A 41 -17.17 7.18 -15.36
C ILE A 41 -18.44 6.34 -15.20
N TYR A 42 -19.57 6.99 -14.90
CA TYR A 42 -20.85 6.30 -14.75
C TYR A 42 -21.22 5.46 -15.98
N HIS A 43 -21.09 6.03 -17.17
CA HIS A 43 -21.43 5.36 -18.43
C HIS A 43 -20.41 4.28 -18.85
N ASN A 44 -19.21 4.27 -18.30
CA ASN A 44 -18.24 3.20 -18.51
C ASN A 44 -18.44 2.00 -17.57
N ILE A 45 -19.23 2.14 -16.49
CA ILE A 45 -19.60 1.02 -15.63
C ILE A 45 -20.86 0.34 -16.21
N GLY A 46 -20.71 -0.91 -16.59
CA GLY A 46 -21.76 -1.67 -17.22
C GLY A 46 -21.20 -2.85 -18.01
N GLN A 47 -22.08 -3.59 -18.64
CA GLN A 47 -21.72 -4.79 -19.40
C GLN A 47 -21.60 -4.51 -20.89
N GLY A 48 -20.61 -5.13 -21.53
CA GLY A 48 -20.43 -5.11 -22.96
C GLY A 48 -19.82 -6.40 -23.48
N GLY A 49 -20.17 -6.78 -24.69
CA GLY A 49 -19.63 -7.97 -25.35
C GLY A 49 -20.09 -9.29 -24.74
N ASP A 50 -19.23 -10.29 -24.84
CA ASP A 50 -19.49 -11.68 -24.44
C ASP A 50 -18.78 -12.03 -23.12
N TYR A 51 -19.55 -12.65 -22.20
CA TYR A 51 -19.04 -13.05 -20.88
C TYR A 51 -18.04 -14.21 -20.95
N GLU A 52 -18.30 -15.21 -21.80
CA GLU A 52 -17.43 -16.39 -21.87
C GLU A 52 -16.07 -16.04 -22.49
N ILE A 53 -16.06 -15.16 -23.50
CA ILE A 53 -14.81 -14.64 -24.08
C ILE A 53 -14.01 -13.88 -23.04
N TRP A 54 -14.68 -13.02 -22.25
CA TRP A 54 -14.03 -12.29 -21.16
C TRP A 54 -13.48 -13.26 -20.11
N LYS A 55 -14.29 -14.24 -19.68
CA LYS A 55 -13.95 -15.21 -18.63
C LYS A 55 -12.76 -16.07 -19.02
N GLU A 56 -12.76 -16.63 -20.24
CA GLU A 56 -11.66 -17.46 -20.76
C GLU A 56 -10.36 -16.66 -20.83
N HIS A 57 -10.41 -15.45 -21.40
CA HIS A 57 -9.24 -14.59 -21.53
C HIS A 57 -8.70 -14.16 -20.17
N CYS A 58 -9.55 -13.70 -19.26
CA CYS A 58 -9.17 -13.30 -17.92
C CYS A 58 -8.69 -14.48 -17.06
N GLY A 59 -9.28 -15.67 -17.22
CA GLY A 59 -8.79 -16.90 -16.59
C GLY A 59 -7.37 -17.25 -17.02
N ALA A 60 -7.05 -17.09 -18.32
CA ALA A 60 -5.69 -17.25 -18.80
C ALA A 60 -4.71 -16.23 -18.19
N LEU A 61 -5.09 -14.95 -18.11
CA LEU A 61 -4.29 -13.90 -17.49
C LEU A 61 -4.05 -14.14 -16.01
N ARG A 62 -5.03 -14.66 -15.28
CA ARG A 62 -4.97 -14.94 -13.83
C ARG A 62 -4.00 -16.07 -13.47
N LYS A 63 -3.47 -16.84 -14.42
CA LYS A 63 -2.35 -17.76 -14.19
C LYS A 63 -1.09 -17.02 -13.75
N ASN A 64 -0.91 -15.77 -14.16
CA ASN A 64 0.09 -14.89 -13.58
C ASN A 64 -0.39 -14.40 -12.21
N LYS A 65 0.38 -14.66 -11.16
CA LYS A 65 0.05 -14.36 -9.77
C LYS A 65 -0.16 -12.86 -9.51
N ILE A 66 0.63 -11.99 -10.14
CA ILE A 66 0.53 -10.52 -9.97
C ILE A 66 -0.77 -10.01 -10.59
N ILE A 67 -1.12 -10.48 -11.78
CA ILE A 67 -2.39 -10.15 -12.43
C ILE A 67 -3.56 -10.66 -11.58
N ARG A 68 -3.47 -11.88 -11.07
CA ARG A 68 -4.48 -12.45 -10.18
C ARG A 68 -4.69 -11.61 -8.93
N LEU A 69 -3.61 -11.15 -8.30
CA LEU A 69 -3.67 -10.24 -7.16
C LEU A 69 -4.31 -8.89 -7.54
N ALA A 70 -4.06 -8.37 -8.75
CA ALA A 70 -4.71 -7.14 -9.21
C ALA A 70 -6.23 -7.34 -9.38
N PHE A 71 -6.69 -8.47 -9.94
CA PHE A 71 -8.12 -8.83 -9.97
C PHE A 71 -8.71 -8.89 -8.57
N ALA A 72 -8.03 -9.59 -7.66
CA ALA A 72 -8.47 -9.73 -6.28
C ALA A 72 -8.49 -8.39 -5.53
N ALA A 73 -7.49 -7.51 -5.72
CA ALA A 73 -7.46 -6.17 -5.15
C ALA A 73 -8.58 -5.28 -5.69
N SER A 74 -8.93 -5.40 -6.98
CA SER A 74 -10.06 -4.73 -7.58
C SER A 74 -11.39 -5.20 -6.96
N ALA A 75 -11.61 -6.51 -6.89
CA ALA A 75 -12.81 -7.10 -6.29
C ALA A 75 -12.90 -6.85 -4.77
N ALA A 76 -11.77 -6.77 -4.06
CA ALA A 76 -11.73 -6.46 -2.63
C ALA A 76 -12.37 -5.11 -2.30
N SER A 77 -12.40 -4.16 -3.22
CA SER A 77 -13.01 -2.84 -3.04
C SER A 77 -14.45 -2.92 -2.52
N VAL A 78 -15.27 -3.79 -3.08
CA VAL A 78 -16.67 -3.96 -2.66
C VAL A 78 -16.84 -4.75 -1.36
N VAL A 79 -15.78 -5.41 -0.89
CA VAL A 79 -15.77 -6.18 0.36
C VAL A 79 -15.40 -5.31 1.56
N ILE A 80 -14.53 -4.30 1.38
CA ILE A 80 -13.94 -3.48 2.44
C ILE A 80 -15.00 -3.00 3.47
N SER A 81 -16.07 -2.36 3.01
CA SER A 81 -17.12 -1.82 3.90
C SER A 81 -17.95 -2.92 4.57
N LEU A 82 -18.13 -4.07 3.93
CA LEU A 82 -18.93 -5.18 4.45
C LEU A 82 -18.25 -5.88 5.64
N VAL A 83 -16.91 -5.87 5.64
CA VAL A 83 -16.09 -6.48 6.70
C VAL A 83 -15.48 -5.46 7.66
N ASN A 84 -15.81 -4.16 7.53
CA ASN A 84 -15.26 -3.06 8.31
C ASN A 84 -13.74 -2.92 8.22
N ALA A 85 -13.16 -3.23 7.07
CA ALA A 85 -11.76 -2.99 6.79
C ALA A 85 -11.48 -1.55 6.33
N LEU A 86 -10.21 -1.21 6.13
CA LEU A 86 -9.79 0.11 5.68
C LEU A 86 -9.48 0.11 4.19
N PRO A 87 -9.67 1.25 3.50
CA PRO A 87 -9.14 1.47 2.16
C PRO A 87 -7.63 1.21 2.12
N PHE A 88 -7.15 0.68 1.01
CA PHE A 88 -5.74 0.39 0.80
C PHE A 88 -5.29 0.70 -0.62
N VAL A 89 -3.99 0.81 -0.81
CA VAL A 89 -3.35 0.96 -2.12
C VAL A 89 -2.74 -0.36 -2.55
N PHE A 90 -2.99 -0.74 -3.78
CA PHE A 90 -2.32 -1.83 -4.50
C PHE A 90 -1.51 -1.20 -5.63
N HIS A 91 -0.19 -1.31 -5.57
CA HIS A 91 0.71 -0.65 -6.51
C HIS A 91 1.60 -1.66 -7.23
N ILE A 92 1.57 -1.62 -8.57
CA ILE A 92 2.44 -2.42 -9.43
C ILE A 92 3.44 -1.49 -10.10
N TRP A 93 4.73 -1.74 -9.91
CA TRP A 93 5.76 -0.89 -10.48
C TRP A 93 6.90 -1.67 -11.14
N SER A 94 7.60 -1.04 -12.06
CA SER A 94 8.82 -1.56 -12.69
C SER A 94 9.59 -0.40 -13.29
N GLY A 95 10.90 -0.39 -13.13
CA GLY A 95 11.79 0.58 -13.79
C GLY A 95 11.78 0.47 -15.32
N GLU A 96 11.22 -0.62 -15.86
CA GLU A 96 11.10 -0.83 -17.31
C GLU A 96 9.68 -0.51 -17.79
N SER A 97 9.58 0.11 -18.97
CA SER A 97 8.32 0.32 -19.67
C SER A 97 7.93 -0.94 -20.47
N GLY A 98 6.64 -1.07 -20.79
CA GLY A 98 6.15 -2.18 -21.63
C GLY A 98 6.01 -3.53 -20.91
N THR A 99 6.19 -3.61 -19.60
CA THR A 99 6.03 -4.85 -18.81
C THR A 99 4.58 -5.29 -18.59
N GLY A 100 3.58 -4.60 -19.17
CA GLY A 100 2.17 -4.97 -19.08
C GLY A 100 1.44 -4.46 -17.84
N LYS A 101 2.03 -3.59 -17.00
CA LYS A 101 1.43 -3.04 -15.78
C LYS A 101 0.07 -2.38 -16.01
N THR A 102 0.01 -1.47 -16.99
CA THR A 102 -1.23 -0.76 -17.36
C THR A 102 -2.31 -1.75 -17.80
N VAL A 103 -1.94 -2.74 -18.62
CA VAL A 103 -2.89 -3.76 -19.12
C VAL A 103 -3.36 -4.66 -17.97
N ALA A 104 -2.52 -4.94 -16.97
CA ALA A 104 -2.91 -5.70 -15.79
C ALA A 104 -3.99 -4.99 -14.96
N ILE A 105 -3.88 -3.66 -14.73
CA ILE A 105 -4.95 -2.92 -14.04
C ILE A 105 -6.18 -2.72 -14.93
N MET A 106 -6.04 -2.61 -16.26
CA MET A 106 -7.17 -2.64 -17.18
C MET A 106 -7.93 -3.96 -17.08
N ALA A 107 -7.23 -5.09 -17.03
CA ALA A 107 -7.85 -6.40 -16.82
C ALA A 107 -8.61 -6.46 -15.48
N ALA A 108 -8.00 -5.97 -14.39
CA ALA A 108 -8.66 -5.90 -13.09
C ALA A 108 -9.89 -4.98 -13.07
N MET A 109 -9.87 -3.89 -13.83
CA MET A 109 -11.01 -2.95 -13.95
C MET A 109 -12.10 -3.44 -14.89
N SER A 110 -11.80 -4.36 -15.81
CA SER A 110 -12.79 -4.96 -16.70
C SER A 110 -13.87 -5.78 -15.97
N ILE A 111 -13.67 -6.09 -14.68
CA ILE A 111 -14.69 -6.64 -13.79
C ILE A 111 -15.93 -5.73 -13.77
N TRP A 112 -15.74 -4.41 -13.75
CA TRP A 112 -16.78 -3.41 -13.47
C TRP A 112 -17.35 -2.76 -14.73
N GLY A 113 -16.57 -2.66 -15.78
CA GLY A 113 -16.99 -1.99 -17.01
C GLY A 113 -15.88 -1.86 -18.03
N ASN A 114 -16.04 -0.91 -18.96
CA ASN A 114 -15.04 -0.68 -20.00
C ASN A 114 -13.75 -0.11 -19.41
N PRO A 115 -12.63 -0.86 -19.42
CA PRO A 115 -11.40 -0.47 -18.76
C PRO A 115 -10.54 0.50 -19.57
N LYS A 116 -11.07 1.10 -20.65
CA LYS A 116 -10.29 2.01 -21.50
C LYS A 116 -9.68 3.16 -20.72
N MET A 117 -8.51 3.62 -21.19
CA MET A 117 -7.86 4.82 -20.69
C MET A 117 -8.78 6.04 -20.83
N GLY A 118 -8.82 6.89 -19.79
CA GLY A 118 -9.76 7.99 -19.69
C GLY A 118 -11.19 7.59 -19.27
N GLY A 119 -11.52 6.28 -19.32
CA GLY A 119 -12.74 5.68 -18.79
C GLY A 119 -12.61 5.27 -17.33
N LEU A 120 -12.53 3.97 -17.06
CA LEU A 120 -12.33 3.44 -15.70
C LEU A 120 -10.86 3.46 -15.24
N VAL A 121 -9.90 3.48 -16.16
CA VAL A 121 -8.47 3.68 -15.84
C VAL A 121 -8.10 5.12 -16.20
N LYS A 122 -7.56 5.86 -15.23
CA LYS A 122 -7.18 7.27 -15.40
C LYS A 122 -5.67 7.40 -15.44
N THR A 123 -5.16 8.39 -16.19
CA THR A 123 -3.78 8.85 -15.96
C THR A 123 -3.72 9.61 -14.65
N MET A 124 -2.59 9.54 -13.94
CA MET A 124 -2.45 10.21 -12.65
C MET A 124 -2.02 11.69 -12.76
N ASP A 125 -2.10 12.30 -13.95
CA ASP A 125 -1.99 13.76 -14.12
C ASP A 125 -3.30 14.45 -13.66
N VAL A 126 -3.63 14.31 -12.38
CA VAL A 126 -4.86 14.79 -11.76
C VAL A 126 -4.59 15.60 -10.49
N THR A 127 -5.52 16.47 -10.13
CA THR A 127 -5.43 17.21 -8.86
C THR A 127 -5.87 16.33 -7.69
N GLN A 128 -5.38 16.63 -6.50
CA GLN A 128 -5.81 15.96 -5.26
C GLN A 128 -7.33 16.04 -5.05
N TYR A 129 -7.92 17.17 -5.39
CA TYR A 129 -9.36 17.37 -5.25
C TYR A 129 -10.14 16.43 -6.17
N TYR A 130 -9.75 16.34 -7.43
CA TYR A 130 -10.35 15.40 -8.39
C TYR A 130 -10.25 13.95 -7.91
N LEU A 131 -9.07 13.52 -7.44
CA LEU A 131 -8.85 12.17 -6.94
C LEU A 131 -9.79 11.82 -5.78
N THR A 132 -9.90 12.72 -4.78
CA THR A 132 -10.77 12.46 -3.61
C THR A 132 -12.27 12.54 -3.96
N LYS A 133 -12.66 13.41 -4.87
CA LYS A 133 -14.03 13.44 -5.41
C LYS A 133 -14.36 12.17 -6.19
N SER A 134 -13.46 11.70 -7.05
CA SER A 134 -13.62 10.46 -7.79
C SER A 134 -13.73 9.25 -6.86
N ALA A 135 -12.90 9.20 -5.80
CA ALA A 135 -12.99 8.15 -4.78
C ALA A 135 -14.35 8.16 -4.08
N ALA A 136 -14.84 9.33 -3.68
CA ALA A 136 -16.15 9.48 -3.06
C ALA A 136 -17.32 9.13 -4.00
N PHE A 137 -17.20 9.48 -5.28
CA PHE A 137 -18.16 9.12 -6.30
C PHE A 137 -18.21 7.60 -6.52
N LEU A 138 -17.07 6.94 -6.68
CA LEU A 138 -16.95 5.48 -6.83
C LEU A 138 -17.37 4.75 -5.54
N HIS A 139 -17.12 5.32 -4.40
CA HIS A 139 -17.46 4.93 -3.04
C HIS A 139 -16.97 3.53 -2.62
N SER A 140 -17.33 2.47 -3.33
CA SER A 140 -16.91 1.08 -3.07
C SER A 140 -16.37 0.40 -4.33
N ILE A 141 -16.48 1.01 -5.50
CA ILE A 141 -15.88 0.53 -6.74
C ILE A 141 -14.40 0.96 -6.74
N PRO A 142 -13.45 0.13 -7.19
CA PRO A 142 -12.03 0.50 -7.14
C PRO A 142 -11.73 1.74 -7.98
N PHE A 143 -10.74 2.52 -7.54
CA PHE A 143 -10.13 3.57 -8.35
C PHE A 143 -8.86 3.03 -9.00
N ALA A 144 -8.70 3.22 -10.31
CA ALA A 144 -7.49 2.82 -11.03
C ALA A 144 -6.79 4.01 -11.67
N GLY A 145 -5.49 4.15 -11.38
CA GLY A 145 -4.64 5.21 -11.89
C GLY A 145 -3.33 4.68 -12.47
N ASP A 146 -3.03 5.09 -13.69
CA ASP A 146 -1.84 4.72 -14.43
C ASP A 146 -0.78 5.81 -14.36
N GLU A 147 0.50 5.42 -14.38
CA GLU A 147 1.65 6.34 -14.37
C GLU A 147 1.64 7.28 -13.16
N LEU A 148 1.69 6.74 -11.96
CA LEU A 148 1.64 7.50 -10.71
C LEU A 148 2.67 8.64 -10.64
N GLN A 149 3.84 8.47 -11.28
CA GLN A 149 4.89 9.50 -11.35
C GLN A 149 4.44 10.79 -12.08
N THR A 150 3.34 10.76 -12.84
CA THR A 150 2.83 11.94 -13.56
C THR A 150 2.06 12.94 -12.69
N ILE A 151 1.77 12.57 -11.43
CA ILE A 151 1.21 13.52 -10.47
C ILE A 151 2.15 14.70 -10.30
N LYS A 152 1.80 15.82 -10.94
CA LYS A 152 2.61 17.06 -10.98
C LYS A 152 2.49 17.91 -9.73
N ASP A 153 1.76 17.51 -8.75
CA ASP A 153 1.61 18.27 -7.52
C ASP A 153 2.88 18.14 -6.64
N ARG A 154 3.08 19.07 -5.70
CA ARG A 154 4.18 19.14 -4.73
C ARG A 154 4.42 17.85 -3.92
N TRP A 155 3.87 16.76 -4.36
CA TRP A 155 3.93 15.41 -3.80
C TRP A 155 5.05 14.56 -4.39
N THR A 156 5.69 15.05 -5.43
CA THR A 156 6.64 14.31 -6.28
C THR A 156 7.89 13.80 -5.58
N THR A 157 8.21 14.31 -4.39
CA THR A 157 9.34 13.79 -3.61
C THR A 157 8.96 12.64 -2.68
N ASN A 158 7.67 12.55 -2.30
CA ASN A 158 7.17 11.57 -1.34
C ASN A 158 5.64 11.44 -1.45
N PHE A 159 5.16 10.26 -1.80
CA PHE A 159 3.73 9.97 -1.95
C PHE A 159 2.99 9.75 -0.61
N ASP A 160 3.63 9.93 0.54
CA ASP A 160 3.02 9.70 1.85
C ASP A 160 1.68 10.44 2.02
N LYS A 161 1.62 11.70 1.59
CA LYS A 161 0.38 12.50 1.69
C LYS A 161 -0.75 11.93 0.82
N LEU A 162 -0.42 11.44 -0.37
CA LEU A 162 -1.36 10.77 -1.27
C LEU A 162 -1.90 9.50 -0.60
N ILE A 163 -1.00 8.63 -0.15
CA ILE A 163 -1.35 7.35 0.49
C ILE A 163 -2.27 7.59 1.69
N TYR A 164 -1.90 8.50 2.60
CA TYR A 164 -2.76 8.84 3.73
C TYR A 164 -4.12 9.34 3.28
N ARG A 165 -4.16 10.25 2.31
CA ARG A 165 -5.37 10.86 1.80
C ARG A 165 -6.37 9.84 1.27
N VAL A 166 -5.91 8.94 0.40
CA VAL A 166 -6.80 7.95 -0.22
C VAL A 166 -7.21 6.84 0.75
N THR A 167 -6.37 6.50 1.71
CA THR A 167 -6.62 5.40 2.66
C THR A 167 -7.31 5.84 3.97
N GLU A 168 -7.53 7.14 4.19
CA GLU A 168 -8.34 7.63 5.31
C GLU A 168 -9.85 7.36 5.11
N GLY A 169 -10.30 7.19 3.87
CA GLY A 169 -11.70 6.90 3.56
C GLY A 169 -12.67 8.08 3.80
N ILE A 170 -12.12 9.27 4.05
CA ILE A 170 -12.89 10.47 4.37
C ILE A 170 -12.26 11.73 3.76
N MET A 171 -13.08 12.59 3.20
CA MET A 171 -12.64 13.88 2.66
C MET A 171 -12.37 14.88 3.78
N ARG A 172 -11.35 15.70 3.60
CA ARG A 172 -11.08 16.82 4.52
C ARG A 172 -12.28 17.75 4.59
N GLY A 173 -12.73 18.07 5.81
CA GLY A 173 -13.82 19.02 6.04
C GLY A 173 -13.58 20.36 5.34
N GLN A 174 -14.62 20.88 4.69
CA GLN A 174 -14.60 22.16 3.98
C GLN A 174 -15.74 23.05 4.48
N GLY A 175 -15.45 24.34 4.70
CA GLY A 175 -16.47 25.35 4.94
C GLY A 175 -17.29 25.65 3.67
N LYS A 176 -18.55 26.02 3.83
CA LYS A 176 -19.34 26.58 2.75
C LYS A 176 -19.10 28.11 2.65
N ALA A 177 -19.05 28.64 1.43
CA ALA A 177 -18.93 30.09 1.22
C ALA A 177 -20.11 30.88 1.85
N SER A 178 -21.28 30.24 1.99
CA SER A 178 -22.49 30.77 2.62
C SER A 178 -22.55 30.57 4.15
N GLY A 179 -21.47 30.12 4.77
CA GLY A 179 -21.39 29.72 6.18
C GLY A 179 -21.81 28.26 6.44
N GLY A 180 -21.27 27.68 7.51
CA GLY A 180 -21.45 26.24 7.84
C GLY A 180 -20.42 25.31 7.21
N VAL A 181 -20.60 24.00 7.37
CA VAL A 181 -19.69 22.95 6.90
C VAL A 181 -20.37 22.21 5.75
N LYS A 182 -19.58 21.85 4.71
CA LYS A 182 -20.04 20.94 3.66
C LYS A 182 -20.17 19.54 4.23
N GLU A 183 -21.10 18.75 3.70
CA GLU A 183 -21.16 17.32 3.99
C GLU A 183 -19.83 16.67 3.68
N THR A 184 -19.34 15.87 4.61
CA THR A 184 -18.04 15.21 4.45
C THR A 184 -18.23 13.93 3.64
N MET A 185 -17.65 13.89 2.46
CA MET A 185 -17.70 12.72 1.59
C MET A 185 -16.82 11.60 2.14
N THR A 186 -17.28 10.36 1.99
CA THR A 186 -16.59 9.16 2.46
C THR A 186 -16.46 8.14 1.33
N TRP A 187 -15.52 7.21 1.46
CA TRP A 187 -15.31 6.09 0.54
C TRP A 187 -14.65 4.89 1.22
N SER A 188 -14.76 3.72 0.59
CA SER A 188 -14.18 2.46 1.03
C SER A 188 -13.56 1.70 -0.14
N ASN A 189 -12.83 2.42 -1.00
CA ASN A 189 -12.24 1.85 -2.21
C ASN A 189 -10.92 1.12 -1.92
N SER A 190 -10.57 0.17 -2.79
CA SER A 190 -9.18 -0.12 -3.11
C SER A 190 -8.70 0.84 -4.21
N PHE A 191 -7.41 1.19 -4.17
CA PHE A 191 -6.75 2.06 -5.15
C PHE A 191 -5.68 1.26 -5.87
N LEU A 192 -5.86 1.05 -7.17
CA LEU A 192 -4.92 0.33 -8.02
C LEU A 192 -4.07 1.33 -8.78
N PHE A 193 -2.77 1.34 -8.54
CA PHE A 193 -1.84 2.24 -9.23
C PHE A 193 -0.76 1.48 -9.96
N THR A 194 -0.28 2.06 -11.06
CA THR A 194 0.96 1.64 -11.71
C THR A 194 1.99 2.76 -11.71
N GLY A 195 3.25 2.42 -11.86
CA GLY A 195 4.34 3.38 -11.91
C GLY A 195 5.65 2.81 -12.40
N GLU A 196 6.64 3.68 -12.59
CA GLU A 196 8.01 3.31 -12.93
C GLU A 196 8.91 3.18 -11.69
N GLU A 197 8.45 3.69 -10.55
CA GLU A 197 9.16 3.64 -9.28
C GLU A 197 8.24 3.20 -8.13
N PRO A 198 8.80 2.69 -7.01
CA PRO A 198 7.99 2.36 -5.85
C PRO A 198 7.31 3.61 -5.28
N ILE A 199 6.02 3.47 -4.91
CA ILE A 199 5.26 4.55 -4.26
C ILE A 199 5.76 4.84 -2.85
N THR A 200 6.38 3.84 -2.18
CA THR A 200 7.00 4.01 -0.87
C THR A 200 8.52 4.00 -1.00
N LYS A 201 9.18 5.01 -0.44
CA LYS A 201 10.65 5.16 -0.44
C LYS A 201 11.23 4.80 0.93
N GLN A 202 12.56 4.71 1.05
CA GLN A 202 13.22 4.43 2.33
C GLN A 202 12.78 5.41 3.42
N ASN A 203 12.65 6.70 3.09
CA ASN A 203 12.23 7.77 4.00
C ASN A 203 10.72 7.91 4.15
N SER A 204 9.90 7.10 3.48
CA SER A 204 8.44 7.12 3.67
C SER A 204 8.07 6.74 5.11
N ARG A 205 7.03 7.39 5.63
CA ARG A 205 6.55 7.15 6.99
C ARG A 205 6.01 5.73 7.13
N ALA A 206 6.18 5.15 8.32
CA ALA A 206 5.67 3.81 8.64
C ALA A 206 4.18 3.64 8.30
N GLY A 207 3.37 4.65 8.62
CA GLY A 207 1.94 4.62 8.34
C GLY A 207 1.59 4.59 6.85
N SER A 208 2.42 5.15 5.96
CA SER A 208 2.24 5.05 4.51
C SER A 208 2.60 3.64 4.03
N LYS A 209 3.76 3.13 4.46
CA LYS A 209 4.23 1.79 4.10
C LYS A 209 3.22 0.70 4.47
N ASN A 210 2.55 0.85 5.62
CA ASN A 210 1.56 -0.11 6.10
C ASN A 210 0.29 -0.19 5.25
N ARG A 211 -0.02 0.83 4.46
CA ARG A 211 -1.28 0.97 3.72
C ARG A 211 -1.16 0.58 2.25
N VAL A 212 0.01 0.13 1.83
CA VAL A 212 0.31 -0.19 0.43
C VAL A 212 0.75 -1.64 0.32
N ILE A 213 0.07 -2.40 -0.51
CA ILE A 213 0.57 -3.65 -1.07
C ILE A 213 1.31 -3.27 -2.34
N GLU A 214 2.63 -3.39 -2.34
CA GLU A 214 3.51 -2.89 -3.38
C GLU A 214 4.28 -4.04 -4.03
N ILE A 215 4.17 -4.16 -5.34
CA ILE A 215 4.73 -5.29 -6.10
C ILE A 215 5.63 -4.75 -7.20
N GLU A 216 6.89 -5.17 -7.17
CA GLU A 216 7.84 -4.97 -8.25
C GLU A 216 7.64 -6.03 -9.34
N VAL A 217 7.66 -5.60 -10.58
CA VAL A 217 7.55 -6.46 -11.75
C VAL A 217 8.90 -6.57 -12.42
N GLU A 218 9.47 -7.77 -12.38
CA GLU A 218 10.78 -8.09 -12.96
C GLU A 218 10.66 -8.68 -14.37
N GLU A 219 9.50 -9.28 -14.70
CA GLU A 219 9.27 -9.96 -15.98
C GLU A 219 8.00 -9.42 -16.66
N ASN A 220 7.85 -9.64 -17.94
CA ASN A 220 6.63 -9.26 -18.66
C ASN A 220 5.42 -10.00 -18.11
N LEU A 221 4.41 -9.24 -17.66
CA LEU A 221 3.14 -9.78 -17.14
C LEU A 221 2.24 -10.35 -18.25
N ILE A 222 2.31 -9.79 -19.45
CA ILE A 222 1.37 -10.05 -20.55
C ILE A 222 2.15 -10.14 -21.85
N GLU A 223 2.06 -11.26 -22.55
CA GLU A 223 2.77 -11.50 -23.80
C GLU A 223 2.27 -10.60 -24.94
N ASP A 224 0.95 -10.51 -25.13
CA ASP A 224 0.32 -9.63 -26.12
C ASP A 224 -0.64 -8.64 -25.47
N GLY A 225 -0.09 -7.48 -25.10
CA GLY A 225 -0.85 -6.40 -24.49
C GLY A 225 -1.91 -5.81 -25.42
N ASN A 226 -1.63 -5.69 -26.72
CA ASN A 226 -2.57 -5.10 -27.69
C ASN A 226 -3.79 -6.00 -27.91
N HIS A 227 -3.56 -7.30 -28.06
CA HIS A 227 -4.66 -8.27 -28.14
C HIS A 227 -5.48 -8.24 -26.86
N THR A 228 -4.85 -8.27 -25.70
CA THR A 228 -5.52 -8.21 -24.39
C THR A 228 -6.39 -6.96 -24.26
N VAL A 229 -5.86 -5.77 -24.57
CA VAL A 229 -6.65 -4.52 -24.56
C VAL A 229 -7.85 -4.59 -25.50
N SER A 230 -7.68 -5.15 -26.72
CA SER A 230 -8.77 -5.31 -27.66
C SER A 230 -9.89 -6.21 -27.10
N VAL A 231 -9.53 -7.35 -26.50
CA VAL A 231 -10.51 -8.26 -25.88
C VAL A 231 -11.23 -7.59 -24.72
N LEU A 232 -10.49 -6.94 -23.80
CA LEU A 232 -11.05 -6.33 -22.60
C LEU A 232 -11.92 -5.11 -22.88
N THR A 233 -11.64 -4.34 -23.94
CA THR A 233 -12.46 -3.18 -24.32
C THR A 233 -13.71 -3.58 -25.11
N ALA A 234 -13.73 -4.78 -25.69
CA ALA A 234 -14.89 -5.35 -26.35
C ALA A 234 -15.78 -6.17 -25.40
N ASN A 235 -15.21 -6.80 -24.36
CA ASN A 235 -15.91 -7.69 -23.43
C ASN A 235 -15.58 -7.31 -21.99
N TYR A 236 -16.58 -6.86 -21.22
CA TYR A 236 -16.36 -6.31 -19.87
C TYR A 236 -17.61 -6.24 -19.01
N GLY A 237 -17.43 -6.05 -17.69
CA GLY A 237 -18.45 -5.62 -16.74
C GLY A 237 -19.40 -6.70 -16.24
N HIS A 238 -19.31 -7.90 -16.76
CA HIS A 238 -20.20 -9.01 -16.38
C HIS A 238 -19.92 -9.52 -14.97
N ALA A 239 -18.66 -9.69 -14.62
CA ALA A 239 -18.23 -10.25 -13.35
C ALA A 239 -18.59 -9.37 -12.15
N GLY A 240 -18.57 -8.05 -12.29
CA GLY A 240 -18.91 -7.13 -11.20
C GLY A 240 -20.33 -7.32 -10.70
N LYS A 241 -21.29 -7.50 -11.61
CA LYS A 241 -22.68 -7.78 -11.24
C LYS A 241 -22.83 -9.13 -10.53
N ILE A 242 -22.20 -10.19 -11.06
CA ILE A 242 -22.22 -11.53 -10.45
C ILE A 242 -21.62 -11.48 -9.03
N LEU A 243 -20.48 -10.82 -8.86
CA LEU A 243 -19.83 -10.65 -7.57
C LEU A 243 -20.73 -9.91 -6.56
N VAL A 244 -21.35 -8.81 -6.97
CA VAL A 244 -22.25 -8.04 -6.11
C VAL A 244 -23.48 -8.83 -5.74
N GLU A 245 -24.12 -9.55 -6.67
CA GLU A 245 -25.26 -10.41 -6.41
C GLU A 245 -24.90 -11.53 -5.40
N TYR A 246 -23.72 -12.14 -5.51
CA TYR A 246 -23.23 -13.10 -4.53
C TYR A 246 -23.10 -12.46 -3.13
N LEU A 247 -22.50 -11.27 -3.04
CA LEU A 247 -22.33 -10.57 -1.77
C LEU A 247 -23.66 -10.15 -1.14
N GLN A 248 -24.64 -9.71 -1.94
CA GLN A 248 -25.99 -9.37 -1.46
C GLN A 248 -26.74 -10.58 -0.90
N ASN A 249 -26.49 -11.77 -1.47
CA ASN A 249 -27.11 -13.03 -1.04
C ASN A 249 -26.32 -13.74 0.09
N THR A 250 -25.15 -13.22 0.48
CA THR A 250 -24.32 -13.79 1.52
C THR A 250 -24.54 -13.04 2.83
N GLU A 251 -24.75 -13.77 3.93
CA GLU A 251 -24.89 -13.16 5.24
C GLU A 251 -23.63 -12.38 5.62
N ALA A 252 -23.79 -11.11 6.02
CA ALA A 252 -22.68 -10.25 6.42
C ALA A 252 -21.84 -10.84 7.57
N LYS A 253 -22.48 -11.64 8.46
CA LYS A 253 -21.77 -12.34 9.54
C LYS A 253 -20.79 -13.37 8.98
N LYS A 254 -21.21 -14.17 7.99
CA LYS A 254 -20.35 -15.18 7.35
C LYS A 254 -19.14 -14.53 6.66
N LEU A 255 -19.34 -13.43 5.93
CA LEU A 255 -18.24 -12.68 5.30
C LEU A 255 -17.24 -12.14 6.34
N ARG A 256 -17.73 -11.60 7.47
CA ARG A 256 -16.85 -11.07 8.52
C ARG A 256 -16.09 -12.18 9.25
N GLU A 257 -16.69 -13.34 9.49
CA GLU A 257 -16.03 -14.48 10.11
C GLU A 257 -14.94 -15.05 9.20
N GLU A 258 -15.19 -15.09 7.90
CA GLU A 258 -14.22 -15.55 6.92
C GLU A 258 -13.07 -14.56 6.76
N TYR A 259 -13.38 -13.26 6.62
CA TYR A 259 -12.37 -12.21 6.65
C TYR A 259 -11.49 -12.29 7.90
N LYS A 260 -12.12 -12.48 9.08
CA LYS A 260 -11.39 -12.57 10.33
C LYS A 260 -10.42 -13.75 10.35
N ARG A 261 -10.79 -14.90 9.78
CA ARG A 261 -9.87 -16.06 9.67
C ARG A 261 -8.64 -15.71 8.82
N TYR A 262 -8.81 -15.07 7.68
CA TYR A 262 -7.68 -14.61 6.88
C TYR A 262 -6.84 -13.57 7.63
N PHE A 263 -7.48 -12.61 8.27
CA PHE A 263 -6.79 -11.57 9.04
C PHE A 263 -5.97 -12.15 10.19
N ASP A 264 -6.57 -13.02 11.01
CA ASP A 264 -5.89 -13.67 12.13
C ASP A 264 -4.69 -14.51 11.64
N ALA A 265 -4.85 -15.23 10.53
CA ALA A 265 -3.76 -15.98 9.91
C ALA A 265 -2.63 -15.08 9.38
N MET A 266 -2.97 -13.91 8.82
CA MET A 266 -1.96 -12.92 8.41
C MET A 266 -1.23 -12.30 9.60
N CYS A 267 -1.91 -12.03 10.71
CA CYS A 267 -1.30 -11.48 11.91
C CYS A 267 -0.27 -12.43 12.56
N ASN A 268 -0.32 -13.73 12.26
CA ASN A 268 0.70 -14.68 12.68
C ASN A 268 1.98 -14.66 11.82
N LEU A 269 1.97 -13.92 10.71
CA LEU A 269 3.16 -13.68 9.90
C LEU A 269 3.91 -12.45 10.42
N ASP A 270 5.19 -12.33 10.04
CA ASP A 270 5.95 -11.09 10.26
C ASP A 270 5.44 -9.99 9.31
N THR A 271 4.32 -9.36 9.68
CA THR A 271 3.76 -8.23 8.93
C THR A 271 3.03 -7.26 9.87
N THR A 272 2.56 -6.15 9.33
CA THR A 272 1.83 -5.15 10.10
C THR A 272 0.32 -5.39 10.01
N GLU A 273 -0.41 -4.96 11.05
CA GLU A 273 -1.87 -5.11 11.11
C GLU A 273 -2.60 -4.57 9.86
N LYS A 274 -2.18 -3.43 9.31
CA LYS A 274 -2.82 -2.84 8.12
C LYS A 274 -2.51 -3.59 6.83
N GLN A 275 -1.30 -4.12 6.70
CA GLN A 275 -0.94 -5.03 5.61
C GLN A 275 -1.79 -6.31 5.70
N ALA A 276 -1.92 -6.87 6.91
CA ALA A 276 -2.77 -8.03 7.18
C ALA A 276 -4.24 -7.76 6.82
N MET A 277 -4.79 -6.58 7.19
CA MET A 277 -6.15 -6.18 6.82
C MET A 277 -6.37 -6.12 5.30
N ALA A 278 -5.45 -5.46 4.59
CA ALA A 278 -5.54 -5.31 3.13
C ALA A 278 -5.46 -6.68 2.44
N MET A 279 -4.47 -7.49 2.83
CA MET A 279 -4.28 -8.81 2.21
C MET A 279 -5.41 -9.78 2.55
N ALA A 280 -5.99 -9.72 3.75
CA ALA A 280 -7.17 -10.51 4.09
C ALA A 280 -8.38 -10.17 3.21
N CYS A 281 -8.59 -8.87 2.88
CA CYS A 281 -9.61 -8.47 1.90
C CYS A 281 -9.31 -9.04 0.50
N ILE A 282 -8.04 -9.00 0.07
CA ILE A 282 -7.61 -9.52 -1.23
C ILE A 282 -7.81 -11.03 -1.31
N LEU A 283 -7.42 -11.80 -0.28
CA LEU A 283 -7.61 -13.25 -0.25
C LEU A 283 -9.09 -13.64 -0.24
N LEU A 284 -9.91 -12.95 0.57
CA LEU A 284 -11.36 -13.17 0.57
C LEU A 284 -11.96 -12.89 -0.81
N ALA A 285 -11.57 -11.81 -1.46
CA ALA A 285 -12.04 -11.46 -2.79
C ALA A 285 -11.56 -12.46 -3.86
N ASP A 286 -10.30 -12.93 -3.80
CA ASP A 286 -9.82 -13.97 -4.72
C ASP A 286 -10.61 -15.27 -4.55
N ARG A 287 -10.86 -15.70 -3.30
CA ARG A 287 -11.69 -16.89 -3.04
C ARG A 287 -13.09 -16.73 -3.65
N ILE A 288 -13.74 -15.57 -3.48
CA ILE A 288 -15.07 -15.32 -4.04
C ILE A 288 -15.02 -15.34 -5.58
N LEU A 289 -14.05 -14.64 -6.19
CA LEU A 289 -13.88 -14.65 -7.64
C LEU A 289 -13.66 -16.07 -8.18
N THR A 290 -12.86 -16.87 -7.49
CA THR A 290 -12.59 -18.27 -7.85
C THR A 290 -13.85 -19.12 -7.74
N GLU A 291 -14.64 -18.96 -6.68
CA GLU A 291 -15.85 -19.73 -6.44
C GLU A 291 -16.97 -19.41 -7.43
N VAL A 292 -17.17 -18.12 -7.75
CA VAL A 292 -18.36 -17.71 -8.53
C VAL A 292 -18.11 -17.42 -10.00
N ILE A 293 -16.86 -17.24 -10.40
CA ILE A 293 -16.48 -16.83 -11.77
C ILE A 293 -15.49 -17.80 -12.39
N PHE A 294 -14.31 -18.00 -11.76
CA PHE A 294 -13.20 -18.81 -12.28
C PHE A 294 -13.15 -20.18 -11.60
N THR A 295 -14.22 -20.97 -11.80
CA THR A 295 -14.51 -22.20 -11.02
C THR A 295 -13.55 -23.37 -11.20
N ASP A 296 -12.61 -23.27 -12.11
CA ASP A 296 -11.58 -24.28 -12.44
C ASP A 296 -10.22 -23.97 -11.79
N GLU A 297 -10.14 -22.92 -10.94
CA GLU A 297 -8.94 -22.54 -10.22
C GLU A 297 -9.07 -22.85 -8.70
N GLU A 298 -7.92 -23.02 -8.06
CA GLU A 298 -7.86 -23.04 -6.59
C GLU A 298 -7.67 -21.62 -6.05
N PRO A 299 -8.28 -21.24 -4.92
CA PRO A 299 -8.05 -19.95 -4.28
C PRO A 299 -6.59 -19.74 -3.89
N LEU A 300 -6.13 -18.47 -3.89
CA LEU A 300 -4.80 -18.12 -3.38
C LEU A 300 -4.65 -18.53 -1.91
N ARG A 301 -3.51 -19.09 -1.59
CA ARG A 301 -3.13 -19.49 -0.22
C ARG A 301 -2.17 -18.46 0.36
N ILE A 302 -2.04 -18.45 1.67
CA ILE A 302 -1.13 -17.55 2.41
C ILE A 302 0.32 -17.67 1.90
N LYS A 303 0.80 -18.89 1.63
CA LYS A 303 2.13 -19.13 1.09
C LYS A 303 2.38 -18.45 -0.27
N ASP A 304 1.32 -18.23 -1.04
CA ASP A 304 1.41 -17.61 -2.37
C ASP A 304 1.59 -16.09 -2.33
N ILE A 305 1.31 -15.48 -1.16
CA ILE A 305 1.26 -14.01 -1.03
C ILE A 305 2.23 -13.46 0.01
N LYS A 306 2.84 -14.28 0.86
CA LYS A 306 3.71 -13.83 1.95
C LYS A 306 4.87 -12.94 1.48
N THR A 307 5.40 -13.19 0.27
CA THR A 307 6.50 -12.41 -0.33
C THR A 307 6.10 -10.99 -0.73
N TYR A 308 4.81 -10.69 -0.81
CA TYR A 308 4.29 -9.36 -1.13
C TYR A 308 3.93 -8.54 0.12
N LEU A 309 4.09 -9.13 1.32
CA LEU A 309 3.90 -8.44 2.58
C LEU A 309 5.22 -7.86 3.07
N ARG A 310 5.17 -6.68 3.62
CA ARG A 310 6.34 -6.08 4.30
C ARG A 310 6.41 -6.59 5.73
N SER A 311 7.62 -6.89 6.17
CA SER A 311 7.86 -7.27 7.56
C SER A 311 7.59 -6.10 8.52
N ALA A 312 7.30 -6.41 9.78
CA ALA A 312 7.13 -5.40 10.82
C ALA A 312 8.41 -4.54 10.97
N ASN A 313 9.59 -5.16 10.84
CA ASN A 313 10.88 -4.48 10.93
C ASN A 313 11.12 -3.51 9.75
N GLU A 314 10.78 -3.88 8.51
CA GLU A 314 10.88 -2.98 7.35
C GLU A 314 10.02 -1.72 7.49
N VAL A 315 8.99 -1.78 8.30
CA VAL A 315 8.08 -0.67 8.54
C VAL A 315 8.46 0.10 9.80
N ASP A 316 9.08 -0.53 10.79
CA ASP A 316 9.47 0.10 12.06
C ASP A 316 10.47 1.23 11.82
N VAL A 317 10.06 2.44 12.20
CA VAL A 317 10.90 3.63 12.05
C VAL A 317 12.17 3.56 12.92
N ALA A 318 12.11 2.86 14.08
CA ALA A 318 13.28 2.69 14.93
C ALA A 318 14.33 1.83 14.24
N GLU A 319 13.90 0.70 13.67
CA GLU A 319 14.77 -0.21 12.95
C GLU A 319 15.40 0.45 11.73
N ARG A 320 14.56 1.03 10.88
CA ARG A 320 15.01 1.70 9.66
C ARG A 320 15.97 2.86 9.91
N SER A 321 15.69 3.69 10.91
CA SER A 321 16.57 4.79 11.26
C SER A 321 17.89 4.30 11.86
N TYR A 322 17.83 3.23 12.65
CA TYR A 322 19.03 2.62 13.23
C TYR A 322 19.91 1.98 12.15
N GLN A 323 19.35 1.18 11.26
CA GLN A 323 20.08 0.59 10.13
C GLN A 323 20.66 1.65 9.19
N ALA A 324 19.91 2.75 8.97
CA ALA A 324 20.42 3.88 8.19
C ALA A 324 21.68 4.49 8.83
N VAL A 325 21.71 4.62 10.17
CA VAL A 325 22.88 5.12 10.90
C VAL A 325 24.04 4.11 10.82
N LEU A 326 23.81 2.82 11.01
CA LEU A 326 24.86 1.81 10.89
C LEU A 326 25.49 1.80 9.49
N ASN A 327 24.65 1.82 8.44
CA ASN A 327 25.11 1.90 7.06
C ASN A 327 25.87 3.20 6.76
N TRP A 328 25.45 4.32 7.37
CA TRP A 328 26.15 5.59 7.23
C TRP A 328 27.52 5.55 7.90
N ILE A 329 27.66 4.95 9.09
CA ILE A 329 28.93 4.73 9.76
C ILE A 329 29.84 3.85 8.89
N ALA A 330 29.32 2.71 8.40
CA ALA A 330 30.06 1.77 7.59
C ALA A 330 30.58 2.38 6.27
N LYS A 331 29.83 3.30 5.66
CA LYS A 331 30.24 4.04 4.45
C LYS A 331 31.28 5.14 4.74
N ASN A 332 31.47 5.53 6.00
CA ASN A 332 32.34 6.63 6.39
C ASN A 332 33.31 6.28 7.54
N PRO A 333 34.01 5.13 7.49
CA PRO A 333 34.81 4.64 8.62
C PRO A 333 35.93 5.62 9.01
N VAL A 334 36.48 6.35 8.04
CA VAL A 334 37.54 7.36 8.26
C VAL A 334 37.10 8.49 9.20
N ARG A 335 35.80 8.81 9.22
CA ARG A 335 35.26 9.89 10.06
C ARG A 335 35.15 9.52 11.55
N PHE A 336 35.35 8.25 11.87
CA PHE A 336 35.34 7.69 13.24
C PHE A 336 36.74 7.30 13.71
N GLN A 337 37.78 7.53 12.90
CA GLN A 337 39.19 7.29 13.25
C GLN A 337 39.78 8.47 13.98
N ASN A 338 40.83 8.17 14.82
CA ASN A 338 41.62 9.21 15.48
C ASN A 338 42.43 10.02 14.43
N PRO A 339 42.18 11.32 14.26
CA PRO A 339 42.87 12.12 13.23
C PRO A 339 44.35 12.31 13.51
N ASN A 340 44.80 12.10 14.76
CA ASN A 340 46.19 12.23 15.19
C ASN A 340 46.90 10.87 15.34
N GLY A 341 46.22 9.76 14.98
CA GLY A 341 46.80 8.41 14.99
C GLY A 341 47.83 8.21 13.87
N THR A 342 48.87 7.40 14.12
CA THR A 342 49.90 7.09 13.12
C THR A 342 49.36 6.43 11.85
N ASP A 343 48.28 5.69 11.97
CA ASP A 343 47.65 4.96 10.88
C ASP A 343 46.32 5.61 10.38
N SER A 344 46.08 6.87 10.78
CA SER A 344 44.84 7.56 10.44
C SER A 344 44.82 8.01 8.97
N LEU A 345 43.78 7.62 8.24
CA LEU A 345 43.43 8.12 6.93
C LEU A 345 42.59 9.41 6.99
N ASN A 346 42.21 9.83 8.23
CA ASN A 346 41.34 10.98 8.45
C ASN A 346 42.13 12.28 8.30
N LYS A 347 41.87 13.04 7.24
CA LYS A 347 42.43 14.37 7.00
C LYS A 347 41.38 15.50 7.12
N GLY A 348 40.24 15.26 7.76
CA GLY A 348 39.14 16.20 7.80
C GLY A 348 38.28 16.12 9.05
N GLU A 349 37.01 16.33 8.94
CA GLU A 349 36.06 16.33 10.03
C GLU A 349 36.01 15.00 10.79
N VAL A 350 35.91 15.07 12.10
CA VAL A 350 35.65 13.93 12.97
C VAL A 350 34.20 13.94 13.38
N TRP A 351 33.48 12.85 13.05
CA TRP A 351 32.07 12.71 13.39
C TRP A 351 31.83 11.95 14.69
N GLY A 352 32.81 11.16 15.11
CA GLY A 352 32.74 10.38 16.33
C GLY A 352 33.89 9.40 16.48
N ARG A 353 33.65 8.35 17.26
CA ARG A 353 34.52 7.18 17.37
C ARG A 353 33.68 5.93 17.63
N ILE A 354 34.29 4.77 17.44
CA ILE A 354 33.71 3.48 17.83
C ILE A 354 34.52 2.97 19.04
N ASP A 355 33.83 2.68 20.13
CA ASP A 355 34.42 2.09 21.33
C ASP A 355 34.14 0.59 21.31
N GLU A 356 35.17 -0.24 21.24
CA GLU A 356 35.13 -1.69 21.41
C GLU A 356 35.58 -2.04 22.83
N ASP A 357 34.88 -3.00 23.48
CA ASP A 357 35.31 -3.49 24.82
C ASP A 357 36.27 -4.66 24.60
N GLU A 358 37.59 -4.36 24.63
CA GLU A 358 38.65 -5.37 24.41
C GLU A 358 38.67 -6.46 25.51
N GLU A 359 38.15 -6.17 26.73
CA GLU A 359 38.10 -7.13 27.83
C GLU A 359 36.84 -8.04 27.77
N HIS A 360 35.80 -7.57 27.13
CA HIS A 360 34.51 -8.28 27.01
C HIS A 360 34.04 -8.30 25.55
N GLN A 361 34.64 -9.17 24.76
CA GLN A 361 34.31 -9.33 23.32
C GLN A 361 32.86 -9.72 23.04
N GLU A 362 32.10 -10.13 24.07
CA GLU A 362 30.67 -10.44 23.96
C GLU A 362 29.77 -9.19 23.95
N LYS A 363 30.32 -8.00 24.33
CA LYS A 363 29.52 -6.77 24.30
C LYS A 363 29.60 -6.11 22.92
N PRO A 364 28.46 -5.64 22.43
CA PRO A 364 28.46 -4.96 21.14
C PRO A 364 29.28 -3.65 21.21
N PRO A 365 29.98 -3.29 20.13
CA PRO A 365 30.66 -2.00 20.03
C PRO A 365 29.71 -0.83 20.23
N VAL A 366 30.24 0.29 20.70
CA VAL A 366 29.46 1.51 20.94
C VAL A 366 29.91 2.63 20.01
N ALA A 367 29.04 3.09 19.14
CA ALA A 367 29.30 4.29 18.35
C ALA A 367 29.02 5.55 19.16
N VAL A 368 30.07 6.35 19.38
CA VAL A 368 30.01 7.65 20.03
C VAL A 368 30.00 8.74 18.97
N ILE A 369 28.82 9.27 18.64
CA ILE A 369 28.59 10.12 17.47
C ILE A 369 28.31 11.55 17.91
N ASN A 370 28.92 12.56 17.27
CA ASN A 370 28.57 13.96 17.49
C ASN A 370 27.08 14.18 17.25
N LYS A 371 26.38 14.77 18.24
CA LYS A 371 24.93 14.92 18.20
C LYS A 371 24.44 15.71 16.98
N ASP A 372 25.11 16.82 16.66
CA ASP A 372 24.64 17.71 15.58
C ASP A 372 24.84 17.05 14.23
N VAL A 373 25.94 16.32 14.02
CA VAL A 373 26.20 15.53 12.82
C VAL A 373 25.18 14.39 12.65
N LEU A 374 24.84 13.71 13.76
CA LEU A 374 23.80 12.66 13.75
C LEU A 374 22.42 13.24 13.42
N CYS A 375 22.06 14.38 14.03
CA CYS A 375 20.77 15.05 13.75
C CYS A 375 20.67 15.48 12.30
N GLU A 376 21.72 16.07 11.72
CA GLU A 376 21.77 16.47 10.32
C GLU A 376 21.64 15.26 9.37
N PHE A 377 22.33 14.16 9.68
CA PHE A 377 22.19 12.92 8.91
C PHE A 377 20.75 12.38 8.95
N LEU A 378 20.17 12.28 10.16
CA LEU A 378 18.81 11.75 10.33
C LEU A 378 17.77 12.63 9.60
N GLU A 379 17.90 13.95 9.68
CA GLU A 379 17.02 14.88 8.98
C GLU A 379 17.11 14.69 7.45
N LYS A 380 18.32 14.61 6.89
CA LYS A 380 18.55 14.31 5.47
C LYS A 380 17.99 12.95 5.06
N ALA A 381 18.05 11.97 5.95
CA ALA A 381 17.47 10.64 5.75
C ALA A 381 15.95 10.58 5.98
N GLY A 382 15.33 11.72 6.39
CA GLY A 382 13.88 11.83 6.60
C GLY A 382 13.40 11.34 7.97
N PHE A 383 14.29 11.27 8.97
CA PHE A 383 13.97 10.88 10.35
C PHE A 383 14.10 12.06 11.30
N ASP A 384 13.20 12.13 12.29
CA ASP A 384 13.29 13.08 13.39
C ASP A 384 14.02 12.46 14.58
N TYR A 385 15.11 13.08 15.00
CA TYR A 385 15.94 12.58 16.12
C TYR A 385 15.14 12.41 17.42
N ALA A 386 14.26 13.36 17.78
CA ALA A 386 13.51 13.29 19.02
C ALA A 386 12.47 12.15 19.01
N ALA A 387 11.93 11.84 17.82
CA ALA A 387 11.00 10.74 17.65
C ALA A 387 11.71 9.38 17.68
N VAL A 388 12.88 9.25 17.03
CA VAL A 388 13.59 7.96 16.94
C VAL A 388 14.35 7.62 18.21
N SER A 389 14.94 8.60 18.92
CA SER A 389 15.72 8.36 20.13
C SER A 389 14.93 7.65 21.23
N LYS A 390 13.66 8.02 21.43
CA LYS A 390 12.76 7.34 22.39
C LYS A 390 12.48 5.88 22.00
N LYS A 391 12.38 5.62 20.73
CA LYS A 391 12.14 4.25 20.21
C LYS A 391 13.41 3.41 20.24
N TRP A 392 14.57 4.01 20.01
CA TRP A 392 15.86 3.36 20.17
C TRP A 392 16.12 2.96 21.62
N GLU A 393 15.69 3.80 22.57
CA GLU A 393 15.76 3.46 23.99
C GLU A 393 14.92 2.21 24.32
N ALA A 394 13.69 2.16 23.82
CA ALA A 394 12.81 1.01 24.06
C ALA A 394 13.38 -0.31 23.53
N LYS A 395 14.36 -0.25 22.61
CA LYS A 395 15.08 -1.39 22.02
C LYS A 395 16.53 -1.51 22.52
N ASP A 396 16.89 -0.80 23.56
CA ASP A 396 18.24 -0.76 24.16
C ASP A 396 19.37 -0.40 23.18
N ARG A 397 19.07 0.44 22.18
CA ARG A 397 20.01 0.86 21.15
C ARG A 397 20.72 2.19 21.43
N ILE A 398 20.19 3.01 22.34
CA ILE A 398 20.76 4.30 22.74
C ILE A 398 21.00 4.34 24.25
N GLN A 399 22.17 4.81 24.65
CA GLN A 399 22.54 4.90 26.07
C GLN A 399 22.10 6.22 26.68
N ARG A 400 21.65 6.17 27.95
CA ARG A 400 21.46 7.36 28.80
C ARG A 400 22.71 7.67 29.59
N ASN A 401 22.96 8.95 29.84
CA ASN A 401 23.97 9.40 30.78
C ASN A 401 23.49 9.25 32.24
N SER A 402 24.35 9.55 33.22
CA SER A 402 24.01 9.51 34.65
C SER A 402 22.86 10.42 35.07
N GLN A 403 22.49 11.40 34.26
CA GLN A 403 21.34 12.30 34.47
C GLN A 403 20.05 11.85 33.72
N GLY A 404 20.06 10.67 33.14
CA GLY A 404 18.93 10.15 32.38
C GLY A 404 18.73 10.79 31.01
N LYS A 405 19.70 11.51 30.44
CA LYS A 405 19.63 12.13 29.12
C LYS A 405 20.39 11.31 28.09
N TYR A 406 19.99 11.36 26.80
CA TYR A 406 20.72 10.71 25.72
C TYR A 406 22.01 11.42 25.31
N ILE A 407 22.18 12.67 25.72
CA ILE A 407 23.33 13.51 25.39
C ILE A 407 24.44 13.29 26.40
N HIS A 408 25.61 12.88 25.92
CA HIS A 408 26.82 12.71 26.69
C HIS A 408 27.78 13.87 26.38
N ASN A 409 28.05 14.74 27.37
CA ASN A 409 29.07 15.77 27.23
C ASN A 409 30.44 15.15 27.56
N THR A 410 31.17 14.73 26.56
CA THR A 410 32.44 13.99 26.68
C THR A 410 33.48 14.51 25.69
N ARG A 411 34.67 13.90 25.69
CA ARG A 411 35.73 14.20 24.73
C ARG A 411 35.93 13.04 23.78
N VAL A 412 35.97 13.35 22.47
CA VAL A 412 36.38 12.42 21.44
C VAL A 412 37.60 13.03 20.76
N TYR A 413 38.70 12.30 20.77
CA TYR A 413 40.00 12.74 20.27
C TYR A 413 40.39 14.16 20.68
N GLY A 414 40.19 14.48 21.96
CA GLY A 414 40.54 15.77 22.54
C GLY A 414 39.48 16.88 22.44
N ILE A 415 38.50 16.72 21.57
CA ILE A 415 37.42 17.71 21.32
C ILE A 415 36.25 17.43 22.28
N LYS A 416 35.90 18.41 23.12
CA LYS A 416 34.76 18.33 24.03
C LYS A 416 33.51 18.83 23.32
N ALA A 417 32.50 17.96 23.18
CA ALA A 417 31.20 18.29 22.56
C ALA A 417 30.08 17.39 23.11
N ASN A 418 28.89 17.56 22.57
CA ASN A 418 27.72 16.71 22.84
C ASN A 418 27.73 15.52 21.93
N TYR A 419 27.73 14.33 22.50
CA TYR A 419 27.72 13.07 21.76
C TYR A 419 26.53 12.22 22.14
N ILE A 420 26.13 11.34 21.22
CA ILE A 420 25.16 10.28 21.41
C ILE A 420 25.91 8.96 21.40
N LYS A 421 25.54 8.04 22.28
CA LYS A 421 26.07 6.67 22.31
C LYS A 421 25.04 5.67 21.82
N LEU A 422 25.38 4.99 20.74
CA LEU A 422 24.55 3.92 20.16
C LEU A 422 25.25 2.58 20.36
N ASN A 423 24.52 1.59 20.88
CA ASN A 423 24.99 0.21 20.90
C ASN A 423 24.91 -0.33 19.46
N MET A 424 26.02 -0.87 18.96
CA MET A 424 26.11 -1.44 17.61
C MET A 424 25.93 -2.95 17.75
N GLU A 425 24.69 -3.45 17.60
CA GLU A 425 24.52 -4.90 17.49
C GLU A 425 25.33 -5.42 16.32
N PRO A 426 26.03 -6.57 16.45
CA PRO A 426 26.57 -7.26 15.29
C PRO A 426 25.41 -7.50 14.35
N GLY A 427 25.59 -7.17 13.06
CA GLY A 427 24.61 -7.51 12.03
C GLY A 427 24.31 -8.99 12.19
N ALA A 428 23.03 -9.38 12.17
CA ALA A 428 22.69 -10.79 12.00
C ALA A 428 23.34 -11.20 10.69
N ASP A 429 24.37 -12.04 10.78
CA ASP A 429 24.99 -12.66 9.63
C ASP A 429 23.87 -13.35 8.83
N GLU A 430 24.02 -13.46 7.52
CA GLU A 430 23.03 -14.07 6.59
C GLU A 430 22.59 -15.50 6.99
N GLU A 431 23.16 -16.10 8.03
CA GLU A 431 22.79 -17.38 8.64
C GLU A 431 21.57 -17.35 9.57
N GLY A 432 20.91 -16.21 9.75
CA GLY A 432 19.67 -16.07 10.56
C GLY A 432 18.38 -16.54 9.88
N PHE A 433 18.42 -17.10 8.69
CA PHE A 433 17.35 -17.93 8.15
C PHE A 433 17.43 -19.33 8.80
N MET A 434 16.98 -19.43 10.05
CA MET A 434 16.56 -20.73 10.52
C MET A 434 15.38 -21.17 9.64
N ASP A 435 15.58 -22.25 8.90
CA ASP A 435 14.51 -23.06 8.36
C ASP A 435 13.54 -23.36 9.50
N ILE A 436 12.46 -22.60 9.56
CA ILE A 436 11.31 -23.01 10.37
C ILE A 436 10.78 -24.23 9.62
N GLU A 437 11.14 -25.40 10.14
CA GLU A 437 10.52 -26.66 9.72
C GLU A 437 9.01 -26.43 9.63
N GLU A 438 8.46 -26.86 8.50
CA GLU A 438 7.06 -26.83 8.13
C GLU A 438 6.17 -27.42 9.26
N GLU A 439 5.85 -26.63 10.27
CA GLU A 439 4.67 -26.89 11.07
C GLU A 439 3.48 -26.45 10.22
N GLN A 440 3.01 -27.41 9.44
CA GLN A 440 1.83 -27.32 8.60
C GLN A 440 0.68 -26.80 9.45
N ALA A 441 0.40 -25.52 9.39
CA ALA A 441 -0.90 -25.00 9.74
C ALA A 441 -1.88 -25.53 8.67
N ARG A 442 -2.39 -26.73 8.88
CA ARG A 442 -3.52 -27.27 8.13
C ARG A 442 -4.69 -26.35 8.40
N LEU A 443 -5.06 -25.57 7.38
CA LEU A 443 -6.38 -24.95 7.37
C LEU A 443 -7.41 -26.10 7.38
N PRO A 444 -8.56 -25.95 8.07
CA PRO A 444 -9.56 -27.00 8.20
C PRO A 444 -10.34 -27.30 6.91
N PHE A 445 -9.67 -27.36 5.79
CA PHE A 445 -10.19 -27.69 4.48
C PHE A 445 -9.14 -28.51 3.67
N ASP A 446 -8.66 -29.62 4.28
CA ASP A 446 -8.16 -30.78 3.55
C ASP A 446 -9.19 -31.90 3.61
#